data_2d64193706c9fc2e99226e0126144064
#
_entry.id   2d64193706c9fc2e99226e0126144064
#
_cell.length_a   1.000
_cell.length_b   1.000
_cell.length_c   1.000
_cell.angle_alpha   90.00
_cell.angle_beta   90.00
_cell.angle_gamma   90.00
#
_symmetry.space_group_name_H-M   'P 1'
#
loop_
_entity.id
_entity.type
_entity.pdbx_description
1 polymer ?
#
loop_
_entity_poly.entity_id
_entity_poly.type
_entity_poly.pdbx_seq_one_letter_code
_entity_poly.pdbx_strand_id
1 'polypeptide(L)'
;MQMNKLLGTCLLCAWAWGQQANAQESIKVGDTTRNMITYAPEGLPYNPPLVISLHGLNQDANYQKGQANWEAVADTAKFVVVYPNGVNKAWDISGDTDIKFLETIIDTMYNRYHIDRNRVYLSGFSMGGMMTYHAMARMSDKIAAFGPVSGIPVDYRNPSGGRAVPVIHTHGTADNVVYYNGDANHPDGGYGSIPDYVKKWAAFDGCNMTPE
;
A
#
# COMPACT_ATOMS: atom_id res chain seq x y z
N MET A 1 -48.89 -46.55 -20.95
CA MET A 1 -47.73 -45.83 -21.48
C MET A 1 -47.49 -44.60 -20.64
N GLN A 2 -46.66 -44.73 -19.57
CA GLN A 2 -46.41 -43.64 -18.60
C GLN A 2 -45.15 -42.88 -19.04
N MET A 3 -45.30 -41.61 -19.30
CA MET A 3 -44.20 -40.69 -19.60
C MET A 3 -43.65 -40.10 -18.29
N ASN A 4 -42.45 -40.55 -17.90
CA ASN A 4 -41.71 -39.96 -16.79
C ASN A 4 -41.12 -38.61 -17.23
N LYS A 5 -41.57 -37.52 -16.59
CA LYS A 5 -40.95 -36.21 -16.71
C LYS A 5 -39.76 -36.16 -15.73
N LEU A 6 -38.53 -36.15 -16.26
CA LEU A 6 -37.34 -35.77 -15.52
C LEU A 6 -37.34 -34.25 -15.36
N LEU A 7 -37.57 -33.78 -14.12
CA LEU A 7 -37.27 -32.42 -13.72
C LEU A 7 -35.75 -32.34 -13.44
N GLY A 8 -35.02 -31.71 -14.33
CA GLY A 8 -33.65 -31.33 -14.12
C GLY A 8 -33.60 -30.12 -13.16
N THR A 9 -33.18 -30.36 -11.91
CA THR A 9 -32.90 -29.31 -10.95
C THR A 9 -31.57 -28.68 -11.29
N CYS A 10 -31.59 -27.51 -11.92
CA CYS A 10 -30.39 -26.68 -12.10
C CYS A 10 -30.02 -26.10 -10.74
N LEU A 11 -29.00 -26.65 -10.05
CA LEU A 11 -28.37 -26.02 -8.89
C LEU A 11 -27.60 -24.79 -9.39
N LEU A 12 -28.20 -23.64 -9.27
CA LEU A 12 -27.50 -22.36 -9.31
C LEU A 12 -26.63 -22.28 -8.04
N CYS A 13 -25.34 -22.64 -8.18
CA CYS A 13 -24.35 -22.28 -7.18
C CYS A 13 -24.19 -20.75 -7.19
N ALA A 14 -25.03 -20.06 -6.45
CA ALA A 14 -24.78 -18.69 -6.07
C ALA A 14 -23.54 -18.69 -5.18
N TRP A 15 -22.39 -18.31 -5.72
CA TRP A 15 -21.22 -17.98 -4.92
C TRP A 15 -21.58 -16.74 -4.12
N ALA A 16 -22.04 -16.96 -2.89
CA ALA A 16 -22.14 -15.89 -1.91
C ALA A 16 -20.71 -15.40 -1.65
N TRP A 17 -20.34 -14.28 -2.23
CA TRP A 17 -19.17 -13.50 -1.84
C TRP A 17 -19.47 -12.94 -0.46
N GLY A 18 -19.37 -13.82 0.56
CA GLY A 18 -19.55 -13.42 1.95
C GLY A 18 -18.44 -12.45 2.33
N GLN A 19 -18.84 -11.34 2.89
CA GLN A 19 -17.97 -10.40 3.57
C GLN A 19 -16.98 -11.15 4.46
N GLN A 20 -15.72 -11.16 4.11
CA GLN A 20 -14.66 -11.49 5.05
C GLN A 20 -14.13 -10.18 5.63
N ALA A 21 -14.96 -9.53 6.44
CA ALA A 21 -14.53 -8.43 7.25
C ALA A 21 -13.43 -8.93 8.21
N ASN A 22 -12.20 -8.45 8.02
CA ASN A 22 -11.18 -8.35 9.07
C ASN A 22 -10.51 -9.63 9.58
N ALA A 23 -10.40 -10.70 8.84
CA ALA A 23 -9.55 -11.83 9.21
C ALA A 23 -8.10 -11.57 8.77
N GLN A 24 -7.16 -11.74 9.70
CA GLN A 24 -5.75 -11.82 9.33
C GLN A 24 -5.57 -13.05 8.44
N GLU A 25 -5.01 -12.85 7.27
CA GLU A 25 -4.79 -13.91 6.29
C GLU A 25 -3.30 -14.07 5.99
N SER A 26 -2.94 -15.23 5.45
CA SER A 26 -1.56 -15.57 5.12
C SER A 26 -1.42 -15.83 3.64
N ILE A 27 -0.34 -15.31 3.04
CA ILE A 27 0.03 -15.59 1.64
C ILE A 27 1.47 -16.09 1.56
N LYS A 28 1.77 -16.88 0.53
CA LYS A 28 3.13 -17.32 0.24
C LYS A 28 3.88 -16.26 -0.56
N VAL A 29 5.11 -15.96 -0.14
CA VAL A 29 6.05 -15.07 -0.81
C VAL A 29 7.36 -15.85 -0.98
N GLY A 30 7.56 -16.47 -2.13
CA GLY A 30 8.60 -17.48 -2.29
C GLY A 30 8.43 -18.61 -1.26
N ASP A 31 9.48 -18.91 -0.51
CA ASP A 31 9.47 -19.96 0.52
C ASP A 31 8.91 -19.49 1.88
N THR A 32 8.63 -18.20 2.03
CA THR A 32 8.13 -17.63 3.28
C THR A 32 6.62 -17.48 3.28
N THR A 33 6.05 -17.39 4.50
CA THR A 33 4.63 -17.05 4.70
C THR A 33 4.56 -15.68 5.33
N ARG A 34 3.78 -14.79 4.72
CA ARG A 34 3.55 -13.42 5.21
C ARG A 34 2.07 -13.23 5.53
N ASN A 35 1.79 -12.34 6.48
CA ASN A 35 0.45 -12.08 6.96
C ASN A 35 -0.01 -10.68 6.57
N MET A 36 -1.32 -10.52 6.33
CA MET A 36 -1.95 -9.26 6.02
C MET A 36 -3.41 -9.26 6.47
N ILE A 37 -4.04 -8.10 6.49
CA ILE A 37 -5.48 -7.93 6.63
C ILE A 37 -5.99 -7.37 5.31
N THR A 38 -7.01 -7.99 4.73
CA THR A 38 -7.69 -7.48 3.53
C THR A 38 -9.08 -7.01 3.90
N TYR A 39 -9.46 -5.86 3.39
CA TYR A 39 -10.82 -5.34 3.43
C TYR A 39 -11.34 -5.12 2.01
N ALA A 40 -12.49 -5.69 1.71
CA ALA A 40 -13.17 -5.55 0.43
C ALA A 40 -14.65 -5.20 0.72
N PRO A 41 -15.10 -3.95 0.43
CA PRO A 41 -16.47 -3.55 0.67
C PRO A 41 -17.45 -4.27 -0.25
N GLU A 42 -18.71 -4.35 0.18
CA GLU A 42 -19.78 -4.82 -0.70
C GLU A 42 -19.96 -3.93 -1.93
N GLY A 43 -20.37 -4.55 -3.04
CA GLY A 43 -20.66 -3.82 -4.27
C GLY A 43 -19.42 -3.23 -4.94
N LEU A 44 -18.26 -3.92 -4.85
CA LEU A 44 -17.09 -3.56 -5.65
C LEU A 44 -17.44 -3.55 -7.14
N PRO A 45 -16.97 -2.56 -7.91
CA PRO A 45 -17.11 -2.56 -9.36
C PRO A 45 -16.24 -3.67 -9.99
N TYR A 46 -16.44 -3.92 -11.26
CA TYR A 46 -15.47 -4.67 -12.05
C TYR A 46 -14.15 -3.87 -12.12
N ASN A 47 -13.01 -4.54 -11.90
CA ASN A 47 -11.68 -3.92 -11.80
C ASN A 47 -11.59 -2.80 -10.74
N PRO A 48 -11.82 -3.09 -9.43
CA PRO A 48 -11.70 -2.07 -8.39
C PRO A 48 -10.25 -1.62 -8.20
N PRO A 49 -10.00 -0.40 -7.70
CA PRO A 49 -8.67 0.02 -7.25
C PRO A 49 -8.18 -0.80 -6.05
N LEU A 50 -6.86 -0.79 -5.83
CA LEU A 50 -6.21 -1.34 -4.64
C LEU A 50 -5.47 -0.25 -3.88
N VAL A 51 -5.67 -0.16 -2.57
CA VAL A 51 -4.85 0.62 -1.64
C VAL A 51 -4.09 -0.35 -0.74
N ILE A 52 -2.77 -0.21 -0.66
CA ILE A 52 -1.91 -0.92 0.28
C ILE A 52 -1.44 0.11 1.32
N SER A 53 -1.65 -0.17 2.62
CA SER A 53 -1.35 0.76 3.71
C SER A 53 -0.39 0.14 4.72
N LEU A 54 0.82 0.73 4.84
CA LEU A 54 1.96 0.19 5.58
C LEU A 54 2.06 0.81 6.98
N HIS A 55 2.25 -0.03 8.00
CA HIS A 55 2.42 0.39 9.38
C HIS A 55 3.80 0.99 9.67
N GLY A 56 3.94 1.72 10.78
CA GLY A 56 5.22 2.21 11.27
C GLY A 56 6.05 1.11 11.99
N LEU A 57 7.28 1.47 12.37
CA LEU A 57 8.17 0.59 13.15
C LEU A 57 7.49 0.16 14.47
N ASN A 58 7.66 -1.11 14.86
CA ASN A 58 7.07 -1.74 16.04
C ASN A 58 5.53 -1.80 16.06
N GLN A 59 4.89 -1.47 14.94
CA GLN A 59 3.44 -1.58 14.74
C GLN A 59 3.09 -2.84 13.92
N ASP A 60 1.82 -3.03 13.62
CA ASP A 60 1.31 -4.14 12.82
C ASP A 60 0.08 -3.72 11.97
N ALA A 61 -0.44 -4.67 11.20
CA ALA A 61 -1.59 -4.44 10.32
C ALA A 61 -2.84 -3.97 11.07
N ASN A 62 -3.10 -4.47 12.29
CA ASN A 62 -4.25 -4.04 13.10
C ASN A 62 -4.10 -2.59 13.55
N TYR A 63 -2.90 -2.21 13.98
CA TYR A 63 -2.62 -0.83 14.35
C TYR A 63 -2.83 0.11 13.17
N GLN A 64 -2.23 -0.21 12.00
CA GLN A 64 -2.37 0.61 10.79
C GLN A 64 -3.81 0.73 10.33
N LYS A 65 -4.56 -0.37 10.36
CA LYS A 65 -5.99 -0.39 10.05
C LYS A 65 -6.77 0.60 10.94
N GLY A 66 -6.55 0.56 12.25
CA GLY A 66 -7.20 1.45 13.20
C GLY A 66 -6.82 2.92 13.02
N GLN A 67 -5.56 3.22 12.67
CA GLN A 67 -5.06 4.59 12.49
C GLN A 67 -5.45 5.19 11.14
N ALA A 68 -5.29 4.44 10.04
CA ALA A 68 -5.54 4.95 8.70
C ALA A 68 -7.04 4.96 8.34
N ASN A 69 -7.82 4.05 8.93
CA ASN A 69 -9.28 3.94 8.77
C ASN A 69 -9.76 4.01 7.30
N TRP A 70 -9.04 3.32 6.41
CA TRP A 70 -9.34 3.31 4.98
C TRP A 70 -10.71 2.68 4.67
N GLU A 71 -11.24 1.81 5.55
CA GLU A 71 -12.53 1.14 5.35
C GLU A 71 -13.66 2.13 5.15
N ALA A 72 -13.70 3.20 5.94
CA ALA A 72 -14.75 4.22 5.83
C ALA A 72 -14.75 4.90 4.45
N VAL A 73 -13.56 5.07 3.86
CA VAL A 73 -13.40 5.61 2.50
C VAL A 73 -13.69 4.55 1.46
N ALA A 74 -13.22 3.32 1.67
CA ALA A 74 -13.42 2.19 0.75
C ALA A 74 -14.91 1.83 0.60
N ASP A 75 -15.71 1.94 1.66
CA ASP A 75 -17.16 1.72 1.62
C ASP A 75 -17.87 2.68 0.65
N THR A 76 -17.35 3.88 0.51
CA THR A 76 -17.92 4.90 -0.39
C THR A 76 -17.28 4.85 -1.78
N ALA A 77 -15.95 4.83 -1.85
CA ALA A 77 -15.21 4.92 -3.10
C ALA A 77 -14.97 3.57 -3.80
N LYS A 78 -15.37 2.46 -3.14
CA LYS A 78 -15.39 1.10 -3.71
C LYS A 78 -14.03 0.62 -4.21
N PHE A 79 -13.06 0.49 -3.31
CA PHE A 79 -11.74 -0.09 -3.57
C PHE A 79 -11.37 -1.15 -2.53
N VAL A 80 -10.44 -2.03 -2.87
CA VAL A 80 -9.87 -3.03 -1.95
C VAL A 80 -8.76 -2.38 -1.13
N VAL A 81 -8.70 -2.68 0.17
CA VAL A 81 -7.61 -2.24 1.06
C VAL A 81 -6.85 -3.44 1.59
N VAL A 82 -5.53 -3.34 1.63
CA VAL A 82 -4.65 -4.33 2.26
C VAL A 82 -3.74 -3.64 3.28
N TYR A 83 -3.70 -4.19 4.48
CA TYR A 83 -2.76 -3.83 5.55
C TYR A 83 -1.81 -5.01 5.77
N PRO A 84 -0.62 -5.01 5.18
CA PRO A 84 0.34 -6.08 5.37
C PRO A 84 1.11 -5.95 6.67
N ASN A 85 1.66 -7.07 7.17
CA ASN A 85 2.57 -7.10 8.31
C ASN A 85 4.03 -7.19 7.84
N GLY A 86 4.84 -6.24 8.29
CA GLY A 86 6.29 -6.32 8.19
C GLY A 86 6.87 -7.44 9.08
N VAL A 87 8.01 -8.00 8.69
CA VAL A 87 8.73 -9.00 9.50
C VAL A 87 9.22 -8.34 10.79
N ASN A 88 8.96 -8.95 11.94
CA ASN A 88 9.31 -8.39 13.25
C ASN A 88 8.82 -6.95 13.45
N LYS A 89 7.66 -6.61 12.87
CA LYS A 89 7.06 -5.27 12.92
C LYS A 89 7.92 -4.16 12.29
N ALA A 90 8.69 -4.50 11.26
CA ALA A 90 9.57 -3.62 10.53
C ALA A 90 9.53 -3.92 9.03
N TRP A 91 10.03 -3.01 8.21
CA TRP A 91 10.11 -3.14 6.75
C TRP A 91 11.56 -3.23 6.28
N ASP A 92 11.80 -4.01 5.24
CA ASP A 92 13.08 -4.03 4.51
C ASP A 92 13.15 -2.82 3.58
N ILE A 93 13.58 -1.68 4.13
CA ILE A 93 13.63 -0.38 3.43
C ILE A 93 14.87 -0.20 2.55
N SER A 94 15.71 -1.21 2.41
CA SER A 94 16.96 -1.18 1.62
C SER A 94 17.13 -2.35 0.67
N GLY A 95 16.42 -3.46 0.90
CA GLY A 95 16.46 -4.68 0.09
C GLY A 95 15.18 -4.93 -0.68
N ASP A 96 15.02 -6.14 -1.20
CA ASP A 96 13.92 -6.53 -2.06
C ASP A 96 12.89 -7.46 -1.37
N THR A 97 13.08 -7.77 -0.08
CA THR A 97 12.22 -8.74 0.62
C THR A 97 10.77 -8.26 0.68
N ASP A 98 10.55 -7.02 1.09
CA ASP A 98 9.20 -6.45 1.15
C ASP A 98 8.71 -5.95 -0.21
N ILE A 99 9.59 -5.62 -1.16
CA ILE A 99 9.20 -5.37 -2.56
C ILE A 99 8.50 -6.61 -3.13
N LYS A 100 9.10 -7.80 -3.00
CA LYS A 100 8.50 -9.06 -3.44
C LYS A 100 7.17 -9.36 -2.74
N PHE A 101 7.05 -8.98 -1.47
CA PHE A 101 5.81 -9.12 -0.73
C PHE A 101 4.71 -8.21 -1.30
N LEU A 102 5.01 -6.93 -1.56
CA LEU A 102 4.07 -5.99 -2.15
C LEU A 102 3.63 -6.45 -3.55
N GLU A 103 4.54 -6.93 -4.38
CA GLU A 103 4.22 -7.51 -5.69
C GLU A 103 3.28 -8.72 -5.57
N THR A 104 3.57 -9.62 -4.62
CA THR A 104 2.73 -10.79 -4.35
C THR A 104 1.33 -10.39 -3.86
N ILE A 105 1.22 -9.31 -3.07
CA ILE A 105 -0.08 -8.75 -2.67
C ILE A 105 -0.86 -8.30 -3.91
N ILE A 106 -0.25 -7.54 -4.82
CA ILE A 106 -0.90 -7.06 -6.04
C ILE A 106 -1.41 -8.24 -6.87
N ASP A 107 -0.59 -9.27 -7.06
CA ASP A 107 -0.98 -10.48 -7.80
C ASP A 107 -2.11 -11.25 -7.10
N THR A 108 -2.05 -11.38 -5.77
CA THR A 108 -3.08 -12.04 -4.97
C THR A 108 -4.41 -11.31 -5.07
N MET A 109 -4.40 -9.97 -4.97
CA MET A 109 -5.62 -9.15 -5.07
C MET A 109 -6.17 -9.15 -6.50
N TYR A 110 -5.31 -9.18 -7.51
CA TYR A 110 -5.75 -9.35 -8.89
C TYR A 110 -6.46 -10.70 -9.09
N ASN A 111 -5.89 -11.78 -8.62
CA ASN A 111 -6.47 -13.12 -8.76
C ASN A 111 -7.79 -13.26 -7.98
N ARG A 112 -7.94 -12.57 -6.86
CA ARG A 112 -9.10 -12.69 -5.97
C ARG A 112 -10.24 -11.72 -6.32
N TYR A 113 -9.90 -10.47 -6.59
CA TYR A 113 -10.87 -9.39 -6.78
C TYR A 113 -10.83 -8.77 -8.17
N HIS A 114 -9.96 -9.25 -9.06
CA HIS A 114 -9.74 -8.67 -10.39
C HIS A 114 -9.45 -7.15 -10.35
N ILE A 115 -8.62 -6.73 -9.37
CA ILE A 115 -8.27 -5.31 -9.23
C ILE A 115 -7.68 -4.75 -10.53
N ASP A 116 -7.84 -3.45 -10.75
CA ASP A 116 -7.16 -2.74 -11.82
C ASP A 116 -5.67 -2.52 -11.46
N ARG A 117 -4.78 -3.22 -12.16
CA ARG A 117 -3.32 -3.09 -11.94
C ARG A 117 -2.77 -1.70 -12.26
N ASN A 118 -3.52 -0.85 -12.99
CA ASN A 118 -3.16 0.54 -13.23
C ASN A 118 -3.67 1.49 -12.13
N ARG A 119 -4.42 0.98 -11.17
CA ARG A 119 -4.96 1.75 -10.04
C ARG A 119 -4.57 1.13 -8.70
N VAL A 120 -3.26 0.87 -8.54
CA VAL A 120 -2.65 0.43 -7.28
C VAL A 120 -2.02 1.62 -6.60
N TYR A 121 -2.41 1.87 -5.36
CA TYR A 121 -1.95 2.99 -4.54
C TYR A 121 -1.23 2.47 -3.31
N LEU A 122 -0.12 3.11 -2.94
CA LEU A 122 0.67 2.73 -1.79
C LEU A 122 0.76 3.90 -0.81
N SER A 123 0.42 3.66 0.44
CA SER A 123 0.56 4.63 1.54
C SER A 123 1.25 3.98 2.73
N GLY A 124 1.89 4.76 3.59
CA GLY A 124 2.53 4.23 4.78
C GLY A 124 2.87 5.30 5.78
N PHE A 125 2.85 4.93 7.06
CA PHE A 125 3.18 5.79 8.19
C PHE A 125 4.60 5.52 8.69
N SER A 126 5.38 6.59 8.98
CA SER A 126 6.73 6.50 9.58
C SER A 126 7.64 5.57 8.77
N MET A 127 8.15 4.46 9.32
CA MET A 127 8.91 3.45 8.57
C MET A 127 8.12 2.88 7.38
N GLY A 128 6.78 2.79 7.46
CA GLY A 128 5.94 2.46 6.30
C GLY A 128 5.97 3.54 5.22
N GLY A 129 6.11 4.81 5.60
CA GLY A 129 6.36 5.91 4.67
C GLY A 129 7.74 5.83 4.01
N MET A 130 8.77 5.41 4.76
CA MET A 130 10.10 5.11 4.21
C MET A 130 10.04 3.96 3.21
N MET A 131 9.31 2.88 3.54
CA MET A 131 9.07 1.76 2.63
C MET A 131 8.29 2.18 1.39
N THR A 132 7.38 3.14 1.51
CA THR A 132 6.65 3.73 0.37
C THR A 132 7.61 4.39 -0.62
N TYR A 133 8.56 5.19 -0.15
CA TYR A 133 9.61 5.76 -0.99
C TYR A 133 10.54 4.69 -1.59
N HIS A 134 10.91 3.69 -0.82
CA HIS A 134 11.72 2.58 -1.31
C HIS A 134 11.00 1.79 -2.42
N ALA A 135 9.70 1.51 -2.24
CA ALA A 135 8.89 0.84 -3.25
C ALA A 135 8.77 1.68 -4.54
N MET A 136 8.65 3.01 -4.40
CA MET A 136 8.66 3.92 -5.54
C MET A 136 9.89 3.75 -6.42
N ALA A 137 11.06 3.65 -5.80
CA ALA A 137 12.32 3.48 -6.54
C ALA A 137 12.45 2.09 -7.21
N ARG A 138 11.70 1.10 -6.78
CA ARG A 138 11.86 -0.31 -7.20
C ARG A 138 10.71 -0.86 -8.04
N MET A 139 9.50 -0.32 -7.89
CA MET A 139 8.29 -0.82 -8.54
C MET A 139 7.37 0.30 -9.03
N SER A 140 7.94 1.42 -9.48
CA SER A 140 7.20 2.57 -10.00
C SER A 140 6.28 2.23 -11.17
N ASP A 141 6.59 1.19 -11.93
CA ASP A 141 5.76 0.66 -13.02
C ASP A 141 4.44 0.02 -12.54
N LYS A 142 4.36 -0.35 -11.26
CA LYS A 142 3.20 -1.04 -10.64
C LYS A 142 2.37 -0.14 -9.73
N ILE A 143 2.85 1.06 -9.40
CA ILE A 143 2.20 1.99 -8.46
C ILE A 143 1.68 3.21 -9.22
N ALA A 144 0.38 3.48 -9.12
CA ALA A 144 -0.28 4.61 -9.77
C ALA A 144 0.02 5.94 -9.07
N ALA A 145 0.00 5.95 -7.74
CA ALA A 145 0.40 7.07 -6.90
C ALA A 145 0.78 6.58 -5.51
N PHE A 146 1.53 7.37 -4.75
CA PHE A 146 1.92 7.00 -3.40
C PHE A 146 1.76 8.15 -2.40
N GLY A 147 1.52 7.76 -1.12
CA GLY A 147 1.23 8.69 -0.04
C GLY A 147 2.03 8.37 1.22
N PRO A 148 3.29 8.82 1.34
CA PRO A 148 4.06 8.69 2.56
C PRO A 148 3.56 9.66 3.63
N VAL A 149 3.43 9.17 4.87
CA VAL A 149 3.03 9.95 6.05
C VAL A 149 4.15 9.88 7.08
N SER A 150 4.71 11.02 7.48
CA SER A 150 5.79 11.13 8.47
C SER A 150 6.97 10.19 8.21
N GLY A 151 7.30 9.97 6.93
CA GLY A 151 8.44 9.17 6.47
C GLY A 151 9.35 9.98 5.56
N ILE A 152 10.55 9.49 5.32
CA ILE A 152 11.54 10.10 4.43
C ILE A 152 12.12 9.04 3.50
N PRO A 153 12.67 9.41 2.33
CA PRO A 153 13.44 8.48 1.51
C PRO A 153 14.64 7.95 2.27
N VAL A 154 14.92 6.65 2.18
CA VAL A 154 16.10 6.03 2.81
C VAL A 154 17.38 6.45 2.12
N ASP A 155 17.36 6.58 0.80
CA ASP A 155 18.42 7.29 0.08
C ASP A 155 18.10 8.79 0.09
N TYR A 156 18.62 9.47 1.09
CA TYR A 156 18.36 10.88 1.36
C TYR A 156 18.88 11.84 0.28
N ARG A 157 19.54 11.35 -0.76
CA ARG A 157 20.25 12.19 -1.71
C ARG A 157 19.40 12.61 -2.89
N ASN A 158 18.85 11.67 -3.63
CA ASN A 158 18.07 11.98 -4.83
C ASN A 158 16.98 10.93 -5.08
N PRO A 159 15.81 11.33 -5.61
CA PRO A 159 14.86 10.37 -6.12
C PRO A 159 15.50 9.49 -7.18
N SER A 160 15.22 8.19 -7.11
CA SER A 160 15.64 7.22 -8.12
C SER A 160 14.44 6.31 -8.42
N GLY A 161 14.37 5.79 -9.63
CA GLY A 161 13.28 4.91 -10.04
C GLY A 161 12.94 5.08 -11.52
N GLY A 162 12.07 4.22 -12.04
CA GLY A 162 11.83 4.10 -13.47
C GLY A 162 11.04 5.23 -14.10
N ARG A 163 9.93 5.65 -13.51
CA ARG A 163 9.07 6.70 -14.04
C ARG A 163 8.62 7.67 -12.94
N ALA A 164 8.22 8.85 -13.35
CA ALA A 164 7.49 9.79 -12.51
C ALA A 164 6.19 9.16 -11.98
N VAL A 165 5.92 9.30 -10.68
CA VAL A 165 4.69 8.82 -10.03
C VAL A 165 4.17 9.89 -9.08
N PRO A 166 2.89 10.28 -9.19
CA PRO A 166 2.31 11.26 -8.28
C PRO A 166 2.51 10.92 -6.82
N VAL A 167 2.91 11.91 -6.02
CA VAL A 167 3.11 11.79 -4.58
C VAL A 167 2.27 12.81 -3.81
N ILE A 168 1.65 12.35 -2.69
CA ILE A 168 1.08 13.23 -1.66
C ILE A 168 1.82 12.95 -0.36
N HIS A 169 2.74 13.84 0.02
CA HIS A 169 3.47 13.74 1.27
C HIS A 169 2.75 14.47 2.40
N THR A 170 2.52 13.79 3.51
CA THR A 170 1.93 14.36 4.72
C THR A 170 2.92 14.29 5.88
N HIS A 171 3.17 15.41 6.56
CA HIS A 171 4.12 15.47 7.66
C HIS A 171 3.72 16.51 8.71
N GLY A 172 3.89 16.19 9.98
CA GLY A 172 3.71 17.12 11.06
C GLY A 172 4.89 18.11 11.17
N THR A 173 4.62 19.41 11.19
CA THR A 173 5.68 20.42 11.34
C THR A 173 6.35 20.41 12.72
N ALA A 174 5.71 19.76 13.70
CA ALA A 174 6.23 19.54 15.05
C ALA A 174 6.57 18.07 15.33
N ASP A 175 6.79 17.26 14.28
CA ASP A 175 7.22 15.87 14.42
C ASP A 175 8.56 15.82 15.16
N ASN A 176 8.58 15.09 16.28
CA ASN A 176 9.74 14.98 17.17
C ASN A 176 10.48 13.64 17.04
N VAL A 177 10.15 12.84 16.02
CA VAL A 177 10.82 11.58 15.69
C VAL A 177 11.49 11.69 14.31
N VAL A 178 10.73 12.05 13.28
CA VAL A 178 11.25 12.38 11.96
C VAL A 178 11.08 13.88 11.76
N TYR A 179 12.10 14.64 12.15
CA TYR A 179 12.02 16.10 12.23
C TYR A 179 11.72 16.74 10.87
N TYR A 180 10.69 17.60 10.85
CA TYR A 180 10.28 18.32 9.64
C TYR A 180 11.40 19.15 9.02
N ASN A 181 12.24 19.78 9.85
CA ASN A 181 13.37 20.60 9.42
C ASN A 181 14.67 19.81 9.18
N GLY A 182 14.60 18.47 9.25
CA GLY A 182 15.75 17.60 9.11
C GLY A 182 16.51 17.40 10.41
N ASP A 183 17.45 16.45 10.40
CA ASP A 183 18.36 16.14 11.49
C ASP A 183 19.77 15.87 10.96
N ALA A 184 20.64 16.86 11.07
CA ALA A 184 22.03 16.74 10.63
C ALA A 184 22.85 15.77 11.48
N ASN A 185 22.39 15.44 12.70
CA ASN A 185 23.06 14.60 13.67
C ASN A 185 22.44 13.20 13.79
N HIS A 186 21.51 12.84 12.91
CA HIS A 186 20.89 11.53 12.94
C HIS A 186 21.97 10.42 12.86
N PRO A 187 21.87 9.34 13.67
CA PRO A 187 22.88 8.29 13.73
C PRO A 187 23.22 7.65 12.37
N ASP A 188 22.26 7.59 11.46
CA ASP A 188 22.39 6.99 10.12
C ASP A 188 22.97 7.96 9.07
N GLY A 189 23.55 9.09 9.50
CA GLY A 189 24.27 10.01 8.61
C GLY A 189 23.60 11.36 8.35
N GLY A 190 22.55 11.67 9.11
CA GLY A 190 21.80 12.93 8.99
C GLY A 190 20.91 12.99 7.74
N TYR A 191 19.85 13.81 7.80
CA TYR A 191 18.93 14.02 6.68
C TYR A 191 18.46 15.48 6.60
N GLY A 192 18.08 15.91 5.40
CA GLY A 192 17.60 17.25 5.11
C GLY A 192 16.14 17.48 5.51
N SER A 193 15.63 18.68 5.26
CA SER A 193 14.25 19.04 5.58
C SER A 193 13.24 18.31 4.68
N ILE A 194 12.04 18.09 5.21
CA ILE A 194 10.93 17.51 4.46
C ILE A 194 10.60 18.35 3.21
N PRO A 195 10.51 19.70 3.29
CA PRO A 195 10.32 20.52 2.10
C PRO A 195 11.37 20.31 1.00
N ASP A 196 12.64 20.08 1.37
CA ASP A 196 13.69 19.83 0.37
C ASP A 196 13.51 18.48 -0.32
N TYR A 197 13.08 17.44 0.40
CA TYR A 197 12.76 16.13 -0.23
C TYR A 197 11.57 16.24 -1.15
N VAL A 198 10.49 16.91 -0.74
CA VAL A 198 9.30 17.11 -1.58
C VAL A 198 9.67 17.87 -2.87
N LYS A 199 10.49 18.92 -2.77
CA LYS A 199 10.99 19.65 -3.94
C LYS A 199 11.82 18.76 -4.87
N LYS A 200 12.69 17.92 -4.33
CA LYS A 200 13.50 16.98 -5.15
C LYS A 200 12.60 15.98 -5.89
N TRP A 201 11.56 15.45 -5.24
CA TRP A 201 10.61 14.55 -5.88
C TRP A 201 9.78 15.28 -6.93
N ALA A 202 9.29 16.49 -6.65
CA ALA A 202 8.58 17.30 -7.61
C ALA A 202 9.44 17.61 -8.86
N ALA A 203 10.72 17.90 -8.67
CA ALA A 203 11.66 18.10 -9.78
C ALA A 203 11.91 16.81 -10.59
N PHE A 204 12.06 15.68 -9.90
CA PHE A 204 12.21 14.36 -10.54
C PHE A 204 10.97 13.99 -11.36
N ASP A 205 9.78 14.26 -10.86
CA ASP A 205 8.50 14.01 -11.52
C ASP A 205 8.19 15.04 -12.63
N GLY A 206 9.03 16.05 -12.82
CA GLY A 206 8.83 17.11 -13.84
C GLY A 206 7.70 18.07 -13.49
N CYS A 207 7.37 18.22 -12.22
CA CYS A 207 6.33 19.14 -11.77
C CYS A 207 6.74 20.60 -11.93
N ASN A 208 5.75 21.50 -12.03
CA ASN A 208 5.98 22.92 -11.88
C ASN A 208 6.49 23.22 -10.47
N MET A 209 7.66 23.87 -10.37
CA MET A 209 8.30 24.16 -9.08
C MET A 209 7.69 25.37 -8.36
N THR A 210 6.75 26.08 -9.00
CA THR A 210 5.95 27.14 -8.38
C THR A 210 4.66 26.53 -7.88
N PRO A 211 4.42 26.44 -6.55
CA PRO A 211 3.14 25.94 -6.03
C PRO A 211 1.98 26.83 -6.50
N GLU A 212 0.86 26.16 -6.80
CA GLU A 212 -0.41 26.83 -7.11
C GLU A 212 -1.21 27.11 -5.83
#